data_e381599bb73fd4c7d363425a045655f0
#
_entry.id   e381599bb73fd4c7d363425a045655f0
#
_cell.length_a   1.000
_cell.length_b   1.000
_cell.length_c   1.000
_cell.angle_alpha   90.00
_cell.angle_beta   90.00
_cell.angle_gamma   90.00
#
_symmetry.space_group_name_H-M   'P 1'
#
loop_
_entity.id
_entity.type
_entity.pdbx_description
1 polymer ?
#
loop_
_entity_poly.entity_id
_entity_poly.type
_entity_poly.pdbx_seq_one_letter_code
_entity_poly.pdbx_strand_id
1 'polypeptide(L)'
;KKKILANGLTVVVNRDPVSKLAAVNILYKAGARNENPERTGFAHLFEHLMFRGTRRIPNFDLPVQMACGDNNAFTNNDYTDFYITLPKDNVETALWLESDRMEGLDITPEKLETEKRVVIEEFRQRYLNQPYGDQPMLLRALAYKVHPYRWATIGLTPEHIAQATPDEVQAFYRAHYRPSNAILSISADIDEEKMLDLAEKWFEPLANRPAAPDHIRQEPVQTAPRREVAERDVPATTVSLAFHMGGRTSPTSTSPTWSDLLAGGDSAALHHLVKSSGCSRR
;
A
#
# COMPACT_ATOMS: atom_id res chain seq x y z
N LYS A 1 23.08 2.19 -6.90
CA LYS A 1 23.28 3.65 -6.77
C LYS A 1 21.97 4.34 -6.39
N LYS A 2 22.07 5.58 -5.91
CA LYS A 2 20.93 6.44 -5.57
C LYS A 2 21.14 7.84 -6.15
N LYS A 3 20.08 8.41 -6.76
CA LYS A 3 20.05 9.79 -7.28
C LYS A 3 18.70 10.44 -6.92
N ILE A 4 18.69 11.73 -6.71
CA ILE A 4 17.46 12.52 -6.58
C ILE A 4 17.38 13.42 -7.81
N LEU A 5 16.31 13.29 -8.58
CA LEU A 5 16.07 14.10 -9.80
C LEU A 5 15.67 15.52 -9.43
N ALA A 6 15.76 16.44 -10.39
CA ALA A 6 15.45 17.85 -10.19
C ALA A 6 14.01 18.08 -9.69
N ASN A 7 13.07 17.23 -10.06
CA ASN A 7 11.66 17.25 -9.59
C ASN A 7 11.43 16.59 -8.23
N GLY A 8 12.51 16.10 -7.57
CA GLY A 8 12.46 15.50 -6.24
C GLY A 8 12.20 13.98 -6.21
N LEU A 9 12.05 13.31 -7.35
CA LEU A 9 11.94 11.85 -7.39
C LEU A 9 13.26 11.21 -6.90
N THR A 10 13.15 10.30 -5.95
CA THR A 10 14.28 9.47 -5.54
C THR A 10 14.39 8.25 -6.44
N VAL A 11 15.51 8.08 -7.12
CA VAL A 11 15.80 6.91 -7.97
C VAL A 11 16.85 6.04 -7.28
N VAL A 12 16.60 4.75 -7.20
CA VAL A 12 17.53 3.73 -6.69
C VAL A 12 17.74 2.69 -7.79
N VAL A 13 18.98 2.44 -8.17
CA VAL A 13 19.30 1.44 -9.17
C VAL A 13 20.26 0.39 -8.61
N ASN A 14 20.02 -0.85 -8.99
CA ASN A 14 20.83 -2.00 -8.61
C ASN A 14 21.13 -2.85 -9.86
N ARG A 15 22.40 -3.07 -10.18
CA ARG A 15 22.76 -4.03 -11.21
C ARG A 15 22.74 -5.44 -10.64
N ASP A 16 21.90 -6.31 -11.22
CA ASP A 16 21.87 -7.75 -10.95
C ASP A 16 22.37 -8.50 -12.20
N PRO A 17 23.66 -8.89 -12.25
CA PRO A 17 24.25 -9.47 -13.45
C PRO A 17 23.76 -10.92 -13.73
N VAL A 18 23.01 -11.51 -12.83
CA VAL A 18 22.52 -12.89 -12.97
C VAL A 18 21.12 -12.92 -13.58
N SER A 19 20.29 -11.93 -13.26
CA SER A 19 18.90 -11.88 -13.72
C SER A 19 18.77 -11.58 -15.21
N LYS A 20 17.89 -12.30 -15.88
CA LYS A 20 17.44 -11.97 -17.25
C LYS A 20 16.24 -11.03 -17.27
N LEU A 21 15.68 -10.78 -16.11
CA LEU A 21 14.53 -9.89 -15.92
C LEU A 21 14.99 -8.55 -15.36
N ALA A 22 14.22 -7.52 -15.66
CA ALA A 22 14.22 -6.25 -14.96
C ALA A 22 13.02 -6.20 -14.01
N ALA A 23 13.22 -5.69 -12.81
CA ALA A 23 12.18 -5.29 -11.90
C ALA A 23 12.17 -3.78 -11.78
N VAL A 24 11.07 -3.15 -12.10
CA VAL A 24 10.81 -1.73 -11.93
C VAL A 24 9.73 -1.58 -10.87
N ASN A 25 10.05 -0.86 -9.81
CA ASN A 25 9.16 -0.66 -8.68
C ASN A 25 9.04 0.83 -8.40
N ILE A 26 7.81 1.31 -8.20
CA ILE A 26 7.55 2.67 -7.79
C ILE A 26 6.70 2.71 -6.53
N LEU A 27 7.29 3.21 -5.47
CA LEU A 27 6.66 3.37 -4.16
C LEU A 27 6.24 4.81 -3.97
N TYR A 28 4.94 5.05 -3.79
CA TYR A 28 4.41 6.34 -3.36
C TYR A 28 4.23 6.35 -1.84
N LYS A 29 4.75 7.38 -1.16
CA LYS A 29 4.57 7.58 0.29
C LYS A 29 3.15 8.06 0.59
N ALA A 30 2.19 7.30 0.12
CA ALA A 30 0.76 7.55 0.22
C ALA A 30 0.06 6.23 0.56
N GLY A 31 -0.51 6.15 1.73
CA GLY A 31 -1.24 4.99 2.22
C GLY A 31 -2.48 5.42 2.99
N ALA A 32 -3.14 4.49 3.62
CA ALA A 32 -4.39 4.78 4.33
C ALA A 32 -4.25 5.85 5.43
N ARG A 33 -3.06 6.06 5.99
CA ARG A 33 -2.81 7.12 7.00
C ARG A 33 -2.98 8.54 6.46
N ASN A 34 -2.88 8.72 5.15
CA ASN A 34 -2.96 10.03 4.49
C ASN A 34 -4.40 10.44 4.16
N GLU A 35 -5.38 9.59 4.49
CA GLU A 35 -6.78 9.80 4.18
C GLU A 35 -7.49 10.70 5.19
N ASN A 36 -8.55 11.36 4.74
CA ASN A 36 -9.47 12.04 5.64
C ASN A 36 -10.25 10.99 6.45
N PRO A 37 -10.36 11.13 7.79
CA PRO A 37 -11.16 10.22 8.62
C PRO A 37 -12.62 10.04 8.20
N GLU A 38 -13.19 11.02 7.50
CA GLU A 38 -14.56 11.00 6.97
C GLU A 38 -14.63 10.46 5.53
N ARG A 39 -13.49 10.15 4.91
CA ARG A 39 -13.35 9.70 3.51
C ARG A 39 -12.19 8.72 3.41
N THR A 40 -12.36 7.53 3.96
CA THR A 40 -11.32 6.48 4.02
C THR A 40 -11.46 5.47 2.88
N GLY A 41 -10.36 4.77 2.59
CA GLY A 41 -10.28 3.76 1.52
C GLY A 41 -9.77 4.32 0.18
N PHE A 42 -9.39 5.59 0.13
CA PHE A 42 -8.92 6.24 -1.11
C PHE A 42 -7.58 5.69 -1.60
N ALA A 43 -6.65 5.39 -0.70
CA ALA A 43 -5.35 4.83 -1.09
C ALA A 43 -5.53 3.48 -1.81
N HIS A 44 -6.42 2.62 -1.32
CA HIS A 44 -6.74 1.35 -1.96
C HIS A 44 -7.56 1.53 -3.24
N LEU A 45 -8.51 2.47 -3.27
CA LEU A 45 -9.23 2.83 -4.50
C LEU A 45 -8.25 3.30 -5.60
N PHE A 46 -7.20 4.04 -5.23
CA PHE A 46 -6.17 4.47 -6.18
C PHE A 46 -5.30 3.32 -6.66
N GLU A 47 -5.01 2.31 -5.84
CA GLU A 47 -4.38 1.09 -6.32
C GLU A 47 -5.12 0.52 -7.53
N HIS A 48 -6.44 0.42 -7.47
CA HIS A 48 -7.28 -0.03 -8.58
C HIS A 48 -7.29 0.95 -9.76
N LEU A 49 -7.50 2.24 -9.50
CA LEU A 49 -7.61 3.26 -10.55
C LEU A 49 -6.33 3.42 -11.37
N MET A 50 -5.15 3.18 -10.78
CA MET A 50 -3.87 3.26 -11.46
C MET A 50 -3.71 2.23 -12.58
N PHE A 51 -4.47 1.15 -12.59
CA PHE A 51 -4.52 0.17 -13.67
C PHE A 51 -5.55 0.49 -14.78
N ARG A 52 -6.41 1.51 -14.57
CA ARG A 52 -7.44 1.89 -15.55
C ARG A 52 -6.94 2.78 -16.68
N GLY A 53 -5.63 2.98 -16.72
CA GLY A 53 -4.94 3.66 -17.80
C GLY A 53 -5.01 5.18 -17.76
N THR A 54 -4.40 5.76 -18.76
CA THR A 54 -4.31 7.20 -18.99
C THR A 54 -4.99 7.54 -20.32
N ARG A 55 -5.02 8.82 -20.69
CA ARG A 55 -5.51 9.24 -22.01
C ARG A 55 -4.64 8.70 -23.15
N ARG A 56 -3.33 8.54 -22.92
CA ARG A 56 -2.38 8.01 -23.92
C ARG A 56 -2.37 6.49 -23.95
N ILE A 57 -2.60 5.86 -22.80
CA ILE A 57 -2.53 4.41 -22.59
C ILE A 57 -3.84 3.94 -21.95
N PRO A 58 -4.92 3.75 -22.73
CA PRO A 58 -6.24 3.39 -22.18
C PRO A 58 -6.27 2.00 -21.51
N ASN A 59 -5.37 1.11 -21.87
CA ASN A 59 -5.22 -0.21 -21.28
C ASN A 59 -3.77 -0.39 -20.81
N PHE A 60 -3.56 -0.34 -19.50
CA PHE A 60 -2.24 -0.43 -18.89
C PHE A 60 -1.60 -1.82 -19.04
N ASP A 61 -2.40 -2.88 -18.96
CA ASP A 61 -1.90 -4.26 -18.99
C ASP A 61 -1.42 -4.70 -20.37
N LEU A 62 -2.03 -4.18 -21.43
CA LEU A 62 -1.70 -4.61 -22.80
C LEU A 62 -0.24 -4.38 -23.16
N PRO A 63 0.37 -3.18 -22.96
CA PRO A 63 1.80 -2.99 -23.23
C PRO A 63 2.70 -3.85 -22.34
N VAL A 64 2.33 -4.11 -21.08
CA VAL A 64 3.07 -4.99 -20.18
C VAL A 64 3.09 -6.42 -20.74
N GLN A 65 1.93 -6.94 -21.14
CA GLN A 65 1.81 -8.28 -21.74
C GLN A 65 2.58 -8.38 -23.06
N MET A 66 2.51 -7.36 -23.91
CA MET A 66 3.27 -7.33 -25.17
C MET A 66 4.80 -7.29 -24.94
N ALA A 67 5.23 -6.72 -23.80
CA ALA A 67 6.62 -6.73 -23.38
C ALA A 67 7.00 -8.02 -22.62
N CYS A 68 6.15 -9.04 -22.60
CA CYS A 68 6.31 -10.29 -21.86
C CYS A 68 6.52 -10.05 -20.34
N GLY A 69 5.85 -9.02 -19.81
CA GLY A 69 5.92 -8.63 -18.41
C GLY A 69 4.70 -9.07 -17.61
N ASP A 70 4.86 -8.94 -16.31
CA ASP A 70 3.81 -9.06 -15.30
C ASP A 70 3.85 -7.84 -14.38
N ASN A 71 2.71 -7.46 -13.84
CA ASN A 71 2.60 -6.30 -12.95
C ASN A 71 1.65 -6.58 -11.78
N ASN A 72 1.87 -5.90 -10.68
CA ASN A 72 0.96 -5.92 -9.55
C ASN A 72 1.17 -4.67 -8.68
N ALA A 73 0.35 -4.53 -7.64
CA ALA A 73 0.47 -3.49 -6.64
C ALA A 73 -0.01 -3.96 -5.27
N PHE A 74 0.31 -3.20 -4.25
CA PHE A 74 -0.30 -3.35 -2.93
C PHE A 74 -0.30 -2.01 -2.18
N THR A 75 -1.30 -1.85 -1.33
CA THR A 75 -1.46 -0.70 -0.44
C THR A 75 -1.39 -1.12 1.01
N ASN A 76 -0.70 -0.35 1.83
CA ASN A 76 -0.74 -0.48 3.27
C ASN A 76 -1.06 0.87 3.95
N ASN A 77 -0.86 0.96 5.24
CA ASN A 77 -1.15 2.20 5.96
C ASN A 77 -0.24 3.36 5.56
N ASP A 78 0.98 3.10 5.10
CA ASP A 78 2.04 4.11 4.93
C ASP A 78 2.36 4.43 3.49
N TYR A 79 2.17 3.47 2.58
CA TYR A 79 2.53 3.62 1.17
C TYR A 79 1.72 2.71 0.26
N THR A 80 1.68 3.07 -1.02
CA THR A 80 1.20 2.24 -2.13
C THR A 80 2.37 1.96 -3.05
N ASP A 81 2.54 0.70 -3.41
CA ASP A 81 3.65 0.19 -4.17
C ASP A 81 3.16 -0.47 -5.45
N PHE A 82 3.78 -0.12 -6.57
CA PHE A 82 3.49 -0.69 -7.89
C PHE A 82 4.78 -1.28 -8.45
N TYR A 83 4.67 -2.45 -9.08
CA TYR A 83 5.84 -3.06 -9.68
C TYR A 83 5.51 -3.76 -11.00
N ILE A 84 6.50 -3.74 -11.90
CA ILE A 84 6.48 -4.42 -13.19
C ILE A 84 7.75 -5.26 -13.26
N THR A 85 7.59 -6.52 -13.63
CA THR A 85 8.69 -7.44 -13.93
C THR A 85 8.59 -7.86 -15.40
N LEU A 86 9.69 -7.74 -16.16
CA LEU A 86 9.71 -8.04 -17.59
C LEU A 86 11.14 -8.39 -18.05
N PRO A 87 11.33 -8.95 -19.24
CA PRO A 87 12.67 -9.13 -19.81
C PRO A 87 13.46 -7.82 -19.80
N LYS A 88 14.73 -7.86 -19.39
CA LYS A 88 15.57 -6.67 -19.17
C LYS A 88 15.66 -5.74 -20.38
N ASP A 89 15.59 -6.29 -21.59
CA ASP A 89 15.67 -5.50 -22.82
C ASP A 89 14.44 -4.62 -23.06
N ASN A 90 13.34 -4.91 -22.33
CA ASN A 90 12.07 -4.17 -22.37
C ASN A 90 11.89 -3.22 -21.17
N VAL A 91 12.93 -3.00 -20.34
CA VAL A 91 12.85 -2.17 -19.12
C VAL A 91 12.28 -0.78 -19.38
N GLU A 92 12.57 -0.21 -20.54
CA GLU A 92 12.10 1.13 -20.91
C GLU A 92 10.56 1.18 -21.06
N THR A 93 9.91 0.08 -21.45
CA THR A 93 8.44 -0.02 -21.47
C THR A 93 7.86 0.19 -20.08
N ALA A 94 8.44 -0.42 -19.05
CA ALA A 94 8.00 -0.22 -17.68
C ALA A 94 8.18 1.24 -17.22
N LEU A 95 9.31 1.86 -17.52
CA LEU A 95 9.58 3.26 -17.15
C LEU A 95 8.62 4.22 -17.84
N TRP A 96 8.35 4.00 -19.13
CA TRP A 96 7.34 4.75 -19.87
C TRP A 96 5.95 4.64 -19.24
N LEU A 97 5.48 3.43 -18.94
CA LEU A 97 4.18 3.20 -18.36
C LEU A 97 4.03 3.86 -16.99
N GLU A 98 5.05 3.71 -16.13
CA GLU A 98 5.05 4.30 -14.79
C GLU A 98 5.11 5.83 -14.83
N SER A 99 5.89 6.40 -15.73
CA SER A 99 5.96 7.86 -15.89
C SER A 99 4.65 8.43 -16.41
N ASP A 100 3.99 7.75 -17.35
CA ASP A 100 2.73 8.20 -17.94
C ASP A 100 1.59 8.22 -16.90
N ARG A 101 1.47 7.17 -16.07
CA ARG A 101 0.45 7.16 -15.01
C ARG A 101 0.77 8.10 -13.84
N MET A 102 2.04 8.46 -13.62
CA MET A 102 2.42 9.50 -12.65
C MET A 102 2.07 10.90 -13.17
N GLU A 103 2.16 11.13 -14.48
CA GLU A 103 1.80 12.41 -15.10
C GLU A 103 0.29 12.67 -15.00
N GLY A 104 -0.54 11.65 -15.30
CA GLY A 104 -1.99 11.82 -15.22
C GLY A 104 -2.76 10.54 -15.51
N LEU A 105 -3.83 10.34 -14.76
CA LEU A 105 -4.79 9.28 -14.97
C LEU A 105 -6.01 9.79 -15.75
N ASP A 106 -6.65 8.89 -16.51
CA ASP A 106 -7.93 9.16 -17.14
C ASP A 106 -9.08 8.68 -16.23
N ILE A 107 -9.36 9.46 -15.20
CA ILE A 107 -10.41 9.16 -14.21
C ILE A 107 -11.75 9.69 -14.75
N THR A 108 -12.43 8.87 -15.55
CA THR A 108 -13.80 9.18 -15.97
C THR A 108 -14.81 8.78 -14.91
N PRO A 109 -16.03 9.38 -14.90
CA PRO A 109 -17.09 8.95 -13.98
C PRO A 109 -17.39 7.45 -14.08
N GLU A 110 -17.38 6.87 -15.27
CA GLU A 110 -17.67 5.45 -15.50
C GLU A 110 -16.57 4.54 -14.91
N LYS A 111 -15.30 4.91 -15.10
CA LYS A 111 -14.15 4.19 -14.52
C LYS A 111 -14.22 4.25 -13.00
N LEU A 112 -14.46 5.44 -12.44
CA LEU A 112 -14.58 5.64 -11.00
C LEU A 112 -15.73 4.80 -10.42
N GLU A 113 -16.93 4.87 -10.98
CA GLU A 113 -18.07 4.10 -10.49
C GLU A 113 -17.85 2.58 -10.63
N THR A 114 -17.09 2.15 -11.62
CA THR A 114 -16.71 0.74 -11.76
C THR A 114 -15.80 0.30 -10.64
N GLU A 115 -14.73 1.06 -10.34
CA GLU A 115 -13.80 0.70 -9.27
C GLU A 115 -14.42 0.84 -7.89
N LYS A 116 -15.26 1.81 -7.66
CA LYS A 116 -16.03 1.92 -6.40
C LYS A 116 -16.80 0.63 -6.13
N ARG A 117 -17.49 0.07 -7.14
CA ARG A 117 -18.23 -1.19 -6.98
C ARG A 117 -17.31 -2.38 -6.68
N VAL A 118 -16.17 -2.46 -7.36
CA VAL A 118 -15.17 -3.52 -7.13
C VAL A 118 -14.64 -3.45 -5.70
N VAL A 119 -14.20 -2.29 -5.25
CA VAL A 119 -13.65 -2.09 -3.89
C VAL A 119 -14.71 -2.33 -2.80
N ILE A 120 -15.96 -1.90 -3.02
CA ILE A 120 -17.06 -2.16 -2.08
C ILE A 120 -17.35 -3.66 -1.98
N GLU A 121 -17.35 -4.38 -3.10
CA GLU A 121 -17.57 -5.82 -3.08
C GLU A 121 -16.41 -6.57 -2.40
N GLU A 122 -15.18 -6.14 -2.64
CA GLU A 122 -14.01 -6.66 -1.95
C GLU A 122 -14.08 -6.42 -0.43
N PHE A 123 -14.54 -5.23 0.00
CA PHE A 123 -14.79 -4.93 1.41
C PHE A 123 -15.78 -5.93 2.02
N ARG A 124 -16.91 -6.17 1.32
CA ARG A 124 -17.92 -7.14 1.78
C ARG A 124 -17.35 -8.54 1.90
N GLN A 125 -16.65 -8.99 0.87
CA GLN A 125 -16.07 -10.33 0.84
C GLN A 125 -15.01 -10.54 1.92
N ARG A 126 -14.13 -9.59 2.14
CA ARG A 126 -13.01 -9.74 3.09
C ARG A 126 -13.40 -9.51 4.55
N TYR A 127 -14.32 -8.59 4.80
CA TYR A 127 -14.59 -8.12 6.16
C TYR A 127 -15.98 -8.44 6.68
N LEU A 128 -17.00 -8.54 5.81
CA LEU A 128 -18.38 -8.74 6.27
C LEU A 128 -18.88 -10.18 6.07
N ASN A 129 -18.48 -10.84 4.99
CA ASN A 129 -19.01 -12.14 4.59
C ASN A 129 -18.17 -13.34 5.07
N GLN A 130 -17.09 -13.10 5.81
CA GLN A 130 -16.24 -14.18 6.32
C GLN A 130 -16.29 -14.25 7.85
N PRO A 131 -16.24 -15.46 8.43
CA PRO A 131 -16.02 -15.61 9.85
C PRO A 131 -14.74 -14.86 10.29
N TYR A 132 -14.86 -14.11 11.37
CA TYR A 132 -13.77 -13.24 11.90
C TYR A 132 -13.33 -12.10 10.97
N GLY A 133 -14.00 -11.83 9.86
CA GLY A 133 -13.57 -10.84 8.88
C GLY A 133 -13.47 -9.42 9.44
N ASP A 134 -14.37 -9.03 10.34
CA ASP A 134 -14.38 -7.70 10.99
C ASP A 134 -13.40 -7.56 12.16
N GLN A 135 -12.80 -8.66 12.63
CA GLN A 135 -11.88 -8.69 13.79
C GLN A 135 -10.70 -7.69 13.64
N PRO A 136 -10.00 -7.59 12.50
CA PRO A 136 -8.91 -6.62 12.36
C PRO A 136 -9.38 -5.17 12.45
N MET A 137 -10.62 -4.87 12.02
CA MET A 137 -11.18 -3.52 12.08
C MET A 137 -11.52 -3.15 13.53
N LEU A 138 -12.16 -4.04 14.27
CA LEU A 138 -12.46 -3.87 15.69
C LEU A 138 -11.18 -3.68 16.51
N LEU A 139 -10.17 -4.51 16.24
CA LEU A 139 -8.88 -4.44 16.94
C LEU A 139 -8.16 -3.12 16.68
N ARG A 140 -8.16 -2.61 15.43
CA ARG A 140 -7.59 -1.31 15.08
C ARG A 140 -8.31 -0.17 15.78
N ALA A 141 -9.64 -0.15 15.77
CA ALA A 141 -10.46 0.87 16.44
C ALA A 141 -10.29 0.84 17.97
N LEU A 142 -10.00 -0.32 18.54
CA LEU A 142 -9.70 -0.49 19.95
C LEU A 142 -8.29 0.02 20.28
N ALA A 143 -7.29 -0.33 19.45
CA ALA A 143 -5.90 0.06 19.65
C ALA A 143 -5.68 1.56 19.44
N TYR A 144 -6.25 2.15 18.38
CA TYR A 144 -6.04 3.55 18.02
C TYR A 144 -7.33 4.36 18.12
N LYS A 145 -7.28 5.51 18.81
CA LYS A 145 -8.43 6.43 18.97
C LYS A 145 -8.32 7.67 18.08
N VAL A 146 -7.10 8.10 17.80
CA VAL A 146 -6.82 9.34 17.08
C VAL A 146 -5.98 9.08 15.83
N HIS A 147 -4.95 8.23 15.92
CA HIS A 147 -4.05 7.94 14.83
C HIS A 147 -4.77 7.28 13.65
N PRO A 148 -4.44 7.61 12.39
CA PRO A 148 -5.09 7.02 11.20
C PRO A 148 -4.98 5.50 11.08
N TYR A 149 -4.11 4.85 11.82
CA TYR A 149 -4.04 3.38 11.86
C TYR A 149 -5.30 2.71 12.45
N ARG A 150 -6.25 3.50 12.95
CA ARG A 150 -7.54 3.01 13.45
C ARG A 150 -8.45 2.42 12.36
N TRP A 151 -8.16 2.66 11.08
CA TRP A 151 -8.88 2.02 9.97
C TRP A 151 -7.98 1.13 9.13
N ALA A 152 -8.60 0.19 8.43
CA ALA A 152 -7.94 -0.67 7.46
C ALA A 152 -7.66 0.08 6.14
N THR A 153 -6.76 -0.43 5.31
CA THR A 153 -6.42 0.15 4.00
C THR A 153 -7.63 0.28 3.08
N ILE A 154 -8.57 -0.64 3.18
CA ILE A 154 -9.82 -0.62 2.40
C ILE A 154 -10.83 0.42 2.89
N GLY A 155 -10.56 1.06 4.02
CA GLY A 155 -11.41 2.07 4.63
C GLY A 155 -12.15 1.61 5.89
N LEU A 156 -12.89 2.53 6.50
CA LEU A 156 -13.74 2.26 7.68
C LEU A 156 -15.05 1.60 7.27
N THR A 157 -15.68 2.10 6.23
CA THR A 157 -16.99 1.62 5.76
C THR A 157 -17.08 1.71 4.24
N PRO A 158 -17.90 0.85 3.60
CA PRO A 158 -18.14 0.91 2.15
C PRO A 158 -18.74 2.24 1.70
N GLU A 159 -19.47 2.93 2.57
CA GLU A 159 -20.15 4.20 2.28
C GLU A 159 -19.16 5.32 1.95
N HIS A 160 -17.98 5.31 2.60
CA HIS A 160 -16.93 6.29 2.30
C HIS A 160 -16.47 6.21 0.83
N ILE A 161 -16.36 4.99 0.29
CA ILE A 161 -16.03 4.78 -1.12
C ILE A 161 -17.24 5.08 -2.02
N ALA A 162 -18.45 4.65 -1.63
CA ALA A 162 -19.65 4.90 -2.40
C ALA A 162 -19.90 6.40 -2.64
N GLN A 163 -19.62 7.23 -1.64
CA GLN A 163 -19.80 8.68 -1.68
C GLN A 163 -18.62 9.44 -2.29
N ALA A 164 -17.51 8.78 -2.65
CA ALA A 164 -16.35 9.43 -3.23
C ALA A 164 -16.71 10.15 -4.53
N THR A 165 -16.36 11.42 -4.64
CA THR A 165 -16.60 12.25 -5.82
C THR A 165 -15.37 12.32 -6.72
N PRO A 166 -15.53 12.60 -8.03
CA PRO A 166 -14.40 12.78 -8.93
C PRO A 166 -13.40 13.85 -8.47
N ASP A 167 -13.90 14.94 -7.87
CA ASP A 167 -13.05 16.04 -7.40
C ASP A 167 -12.20 15.62 -6.19
N GLU A 168 -12.78 14.90 -5.21
CA GLU A 168 -12.04 14.36 -4.06
C GLU A 168 -10.96 13.36 -4.53
N VAL A 169 -11.32 12.48 -5.46
CA VAL A 169 -10.40 11.49 -6.03
C VAL A 169 -9.26 12.21 -6.77
N GLN A 170 -9.57 13.20 -7.61
CA GLN A 170 -8.56 13.98 -8.32
C GLN A 170 -7.65 14.78 -7.38
N ALA A 171 -8.21 15.33 -6.30
CA ALA A 171 -7.44 16.06 -5.27
C ALA A 171 -6.46 15.13 -4.56
N PHE A 172 -6.89 13.94 -4.14
CA PHE A 172 -6.03 12.94 -3.52
C PHE A 172 -4.89 12.49 -4.44
N TYR A 173 -5.19 12.22 -5.72
CA TYR A 173 -4.18 11.88 -6.71
C TYR A 173 -3.11 12.97 -6.84
N ARG A 174 -3.52 14.23 -7.05
CA ARG A 174 -2.61 15.36 -7.22
C ARG A 174 -1.72 15.58 -6.00
N ALA A 175 -2.26 15.36 -4.82
CA ALA A 175 -1.56 15.58 -3.57
C ALA A 175 -0.50 14.51 -3.28
N HIS A 176 -0.75 13.27 -3.65
CA HIS A 176 0.05 12.14 -3.19
C HIS A 176 0.86 11.45 -4.29
N TYR A 177 0.33 11.32 -5.52
CA TYR A 177 0.99 10.61 -6.63
C TYR A 177 1.81 11.57 -7.48
N ARG A 178 2.99 11.97 -6.98
CA ARG A 178 3.86 12.97 -7.56
C ARG A 178 5.34 12.63 -7.36
N PRO A 179 6.28 13.16 -8.20
CA PRO A 179 7.69 12.80 -8.15
C PRO A 179 8.32 12.88 -6.76
N SER A 180 8.21 14.01 -6.06
CA SER A 180 8.88 14.20 -4.76
C SER A 180 8.29 13.36 -3.62
N ASN A 181 7.15 12.69 -3.84
CA ASN A 181 6.53 11.75 -2.91
C ASN A 181 6.76 10.29 -3.30
N ALA A 182 7.62 10.03 -4.30
CA ALA A 182 7.85 8.68 -4.83
C ALA A 182 9.32 8.26 -4.71
N ILE A 183 9.51 6.94 -4.73
CA ILE A 183 10.81 6.28 -4.86
C ILE A 183 10.68 5.30 -6.03
N LEU A 184 11.49 5.50 -7.07
CA LEU A 184 11.63 4.58 -8.18
C LEU A 184 12.82 3.67 -7.91
N SER A 185 12.62 2.36 -7.97
CA SER A 185 13.67 1.35 -7.85
C SER A 185 13.75 0.51 -9.13
N ILE A 186 14.95 0.36 -9.67
CA ILE A 186 15.19 -0.43 -10.87
C ILE A 186 16.28 -1.47 -10.56
N SER A 187 15.99 -2.76 -10.79
CA SER A 187 16.97 -3.83 -10.68
C SER A 187 17.00 -4.63 -11.97
N ALA A 188 18.17 -4.71 -12.62
CA ALA A 188 18.37 -5.42 -13.89
C ALA A 188 19.86 -5.66 -14.16
N ASP A 189 20.18 -6.59 -15.07
CA ASP A 189 21.53 -6.69 -15.64
C ASP A 189 21.74 -5.61 -16.74
N ILE A 190 21.71 -4.37 -16.31
CA ILE A 190 21.97 -3.15 -17.11
C ILE A 190 22.94 -2.28 -16.31
N ASP A 191 23.81 -1.56 -16.99
CA ASP A 191 24.72 -0.62 -16.33
C ASP A 191 23.93 0.43 -15.53
N GLU A 192 24.42 0.75 -14.33
CA GLU A 192 23.71 1.62 -13.40
C GLU A 192 23.53 3.05 -13.92
N GLU A 193 24.54 3.61 -14.64
CA GLU A 193 24.41 4.93 -15.23
C GLU A 193 23.35 4.93 -16.33
N LYS A 194 23.31 3.87 -17.15
CA LYS A 194 22.28 3.73 -18.18
C LYS A 194 20.88 3.63 -17.58
N MET A 195 20.71 2.94 -16.44
CA MET A 195 19.42 2.90 -15.74
C MET A 195 19.04 4.27 -15.18
N LEU A 196 20.01 5.05 -14.67
CA LEU A 196 19.79 6.41 -14.21
C LEU A 196 19.39 7.33 -15.39
N ASP A 197 20.08 7.24 -16.52
CA ASP A 197 19.76 8.03 -17.73
C ASP A 197 18.34 7.73 -18.24
N LEU A 198 17.93 6.48 -18.24
CA LEU A 198 16.58 6.09 -18.59
C LEU A 198 15.54 6.65 -17.59
N ALA A 199 15.84 6.59 -16.29
CA ALA A 199 14.95 7.19 -15.29
C ALA A 199 14.84 8.71 -15.46
N GLU A 200 15.94 9.41 -15.74
CA GLU A 200 15.94 10.84 -16.03
C GLU A 200 15.11 11.15 -17.28
N LYS A 201 15.34 10.43 -18.37
CA LYS A 201 14.61 10.58 -19.62
C LYS A 201 13.09 10.59 -19.42
N TRP A 202 12.58 9.64 -18.63
CA TRP A 202 11.14 9.42 -18.47
C TRP A 202 10.51 10.22 -17.34
N PHE A 203 11.24 10.44 -16.27
CA PHE A 203 10.64 11.02 -15.06
C PHE A 203 11.04 12.47 -14.79
N GLU A 204 12.22 12.94 -15.22
CA GLU A 204 12.62 14.32 -14.94
C GLU A 204 11.74 15.39 -15.59
N PRO A 205 11.15 15.16 -16.79
CA PRO A 205 10.21 16.11 -17.38
C PRO A 205 8.89 16.26 -16.59
N LEU A 206 8.58 15.33 -15.69
CA LEU A 206 7.33 15.37 -14.93
C LEU A 206 7.33 16.52 -13.92
N ALA A 207 6.30 17.36 -14.00
CA ALA A 207 6.14 18.46 -13.07
C ALA A 207 5.83 17.93 -11.66
N ASN A 208 6.58 18.41 -10.67
CA ASN A 208 6.24 18.16 -9.29
C ASN A 208 5.04 19.03 -8.88
N ARG A 209 4.16 18.47 -8.05
CA ARG A 209 2.94 19.13 -7.55
C ARG A 209 3.09 19.47 -6.08
N PRO A 210 2.35 20.47 -5.54
CA PRO A 210 2.37 20.78 -4.11
C PRO A 210 2.02 19.57 -3.24
N ALA A 211 2.68 19.45 -2.10
CA ALA A 211 2.36 18.42 -1.11
C ALA A 211 1.03 18.73 -0.43
N ALA A 212 0.26 17.69 -0.11
CA ALA A 212 -0.79 17.85 0.88
C ALA A 212 -0.18 18.16 2.25
N PRO A 213 -0.88 18.95 3.09
CA PRO A 213 -0.50 19.09 4.48
C PRO A 213 -0.52 17.71 5.18
N ASP A 214 0.47 17.45 6.01
CA ASP A 214 0.47 16.25 6.86
C ASP A 214 -0.47 16.51 8.05
N HIS A 215 -1.50 15.69 8.16
CA HIS A 215 -2.51 15.77 9.22
C HIS A 215 -2.45 14.58 10.18
N ILE A 216 -1.36 13.81 10.16
CA ILE A 216 -1.22 12.63 11.01
C ILE A 216 -1.15 13.07 12.46
N ARG A 217 -2.18 12.73 13.21
CA ARG A 217 -2.25 12.99 14.64
C ARG A 217 -1.52 11.88 15.41
N GLN A 218 -0.72 12.27 16.37
CA GLN A 218 -0.07 11.33 17.28
C GLN A 218 -1.13 10.67 18.19
N GLU A 219 -1.07 9.35 18.32
CA GLU A 219 -1.92 8.63 19.26
C GLU A 219 -1.52 8.97 20.71
N PRO A 220 -2.47 9.33 21.57
CA PRO A 220 -2.20 9.52 22.99
C PRO A 220 -1.66 8.24 23.66
N VAL A 221 -0.82 8.42 24.67
CA VAL A 221 -0.32 7.29 25.46
C VAL A 221 -1.49 6.55 26.10
N GLN A 222 -1.56 5.25 25.89
CA GLN A 222 -2.55 4.40 26.51
C GLN A 222 -2.20 4.16 27.97
N THR A 223 -3.07 4.59 28.89
CA THR A 223 -2.85 4.50 30.35
C THR A 223 -3.54 3.31 31.00
N ALA A 224 -4.46 2.65 30.29
CA ALA A 224 -5.20 1.50 30.79
C ALA A 224 -5.50 0.49 29.68
N PRO A 225 -5.64 -0.80 29.99
CA PRO A 225 -6.11 -1.80 29.02
C PRO A 225 -7.48 -1.43 28.45
N ARG A 226 -7.67 -1.68 27.18
CA ARG A 226 -8.97 -1.56 26.49
C ARG A 226 -9.45 -2.97 26.12
N ARG A 227 -10.72 -3.23 26.31
CA ARG A 227 -11.33 -4.54 26.00
C ARG A 227 -12.64 -4.33 25.26
N GLU A 228 -12.86 -5.15 24.25
CA GLU A 228 -14.12 -5.25 23.52
C GLU A 228 -14.49 -6.73 23.38
N VAL A 229 -15.77 -7.04 23.41
CA VAL A 229 -16.32 -8.38 23.15
C VAL A 229 -17.32 -8.23 22.01
N ALA A 230 -17.05 -8.91 20.91
CA ALA A 230 -17.94 -8.97 19.75
C ALA A 230 -18.54 -10.37 19.63
N GLU A 231 -19.86 -10.47 19.65
CA GLU A 231 -20.57 -11.73 19.45
C GLU A 231 -20.84 -11.90 17.94
N ARG A 232 -20.43 -13.04 17.40
CA ARG A 232 -20.62 -13.41 16.00
C ARG A 232 -20.93 -14.88 15.90
N ASP A 233 -21.64 -15.28 14.84
CA ASP A 233 -21.83 -16.69 14.50
C ASP A 233 -20.56 -17.24 13.85
N VAL A 234 -19.67 -17.80 14.68
CA VAL A 234 -18.34 -18.26 14.28
C VAL A 234 -18.04 -19.63 14.92
N PRO A 235 -17.18 -20.46 14.29
CA PRO A 235 -16.92 -21.82 14.74
C PRO A 235 -16.26 -21.92 16.11
N ALA A 236 -15.50 -20.91 16.55
CA ALA A 236 -14.79 -20.92 17.82
C ALA A 236 -14.58 -19.51 18.38
N THR A 237 -14.47 -19.41 19.71
CA THR A 237 -14.07 -18.15 20.37
C THR A 237 -12.60 -17.84 20.07
N THR A 238 -12.32 -16.60 19.70
CA THR A 238 -10.95 -16.10 19.49
C THR A 238 -10.64 -14.96 20.45
N VAL A 239 -9.36 -14.82 20.79
CA VAL A 239 -8.85 -13.69 21.58
C VAL A 239 -7.73 -13.03 20.79
N SER A 240 -7.87 -11.74 20.56
CA SER A 240 -6.86 -10.93 19.87
C SER A 240 -6.28 -9.89 20.82
N LEU A 241 -4.97 -9.77 20.83
CA LEU A 241 -4.22 -8.82 21.65
C LEU A 241 -3.42 -7.88 20.75
N ALA A 242 -3.46 -6.58 21.03
CA ALA A 242 -2.66 -5.57 20.35
C ALA A 242 -1.85 -4.77 21.37
N PHE A 243 -0.59 -4.52 21.06
CA PHE A 243 0.32 -3.72 21.86
C PHE A 243 0.90 -2.59 21.02
N HIS A 244 0.90 -1.36 21.55
CA HIS A 244 1.60 -0.26 20.91
C HIS A 244 3.11 -0.45 21.08
N MET A 245 3.82 -0.27 19.98
CA MET A 245 5.28 -0.32 19.95
C MET A 245 5.83 0.90 19.24
N GLY A 246 7.10 1.17 19.44
CA GLY A 246 7.81 2.23 18.71
C GLY A 246 7.81 1.96 17.20
N GLY A 247 7.81 3.02 16.40
CA GLY A 247 7.93 2.91 14.95
C GLY A 247 9.23 2.18 14.54
N ARG A 248 9.27 1.65 13.32
CA ARG A 248 10.36 0.79 12.81
C ARG A 248 11.78 1.38 12.98
N THR A 249 11.91 2.70 12.98
CA THR A 249 13.18 3.42 13.18
C THR A 249 13.42 3.86 14.63
N SER A 250 12.48 3.57 15.54
CA SER A 250 12.62 3.90 16.95
C SER A 250 13.64 2.97 17.60
N PRO A 251 14.49 3.47 18.52
CA PRO A 251 15.37 2.62 19.34
C PRO A 251 14.60 1.57 20.17
N THR A 252 13.30 1.81 20.41
CA THR A 252 12.40 0.88 21.11
C THR A 252 11.66 -0.07 20.17
N SER A 253 11.94 -0.03 18.87
CA SER A 253 11.38 -0.94 17.88
C SER A 253 12.07 -2.31 17.98
N THR A 254 11.58 -3.12 18.91
CA THR A 254 12.00 -4.54 19.06
C THR A 254 11.01 -5.51 18.40
N SER A 255 10.24 -5.00 17.45
CA SER A 255 9.01 -5.56 16.96
C SER A 255 9.06 -7.02 16.43
N PRO A 256 9.98 -7.44 15.55
CA PRO A 256 9.98 -8.85 15.12
C PRO A 256 10.37 -9.80 16.25
N THR A 257 11.32 -9.41 17.07
CA THR A 257 11.92 -10.27 18.09
C THR A 257 10.95 -10.65 19.21
N TRP A 258 10.05 -9.73 19.63
CA TRP A 258 9.09 -10.05 20.68
C TRP A 258 7.96 -10.96 20.21
N SER A 259 7.45 -10.77 18.99
CA SER A 259 6.44 -11.67 18.43
C SER A 259 7.02 -13.07 18.21
N ASP A 260 8.27 -13.17 17.77
CA ASP A 260 8.98 -14.44 17.56
C ASP A 260 9.30 -15.12 18.88
N LEU A 261 9.77 -14.41 19.88
CA LEU A 261 10.01 -14.95 21.23
C LEU A 261 8.73 -15.45 21.90
N LEU A 262 7.62 -14.75 21.71
CA LEU A 262 6.36 -15.12 22.34
C LEU A 262 5.60 -16.20 21.58
N ALA A 263 5.59 -16.18 20.26
CA ALA A 263 4.72 -17.00 19.42
C ALA A 263 5.37 -17.62 18.18
N GLY A 264 6.60 -17.26 17.84
CA GLY A 264 7.30 -17.63 16.60
C GLY A 264 7.99 -18.98 16.67
N GLY A 265 7.26 -20.10 16.69
CA GLY A 265 7.84 -21.43 16.62
C GLY A 265 7.58 -22.30 17.85
N ASP A 266 8.10 -23.52 17.80
CA ASP A 266 7.80 -24.57 18.79
C ASP A 266 8.44 -24.33 20.16
N SER A 267 9.48 -23.53 20.23
CA SER A 267 10.15 -23.12 21.47
C SER A 267 9.62 -21.82 22.09
N ALA A 268 8.66 -21.16 21.44
CA ALA A 268 8.09 -19.91 21.93
C ALA A 268 7.25 -20.09 23.21
N ALA A 269 7.27 -19.11 24.10
CA ALA A 269 6.57 -19.19 25.39
C ALA A 269 5.07 -19.50 25.28
N LEU A 270 4.38 -18.88 24.32
CA LEU A 270 2.94 -19.15 24.08
C LEU A 270 2.68 -20.52 23.44
N HIS A 271 3.64 -21.10 22.73
CA HIS A 271 3.49 -22.45 22.20
C HIS A 271 3.35 -23.49 23.30
N HIS A 272 4.18 -23.39 24.35
CA HIS A 272 4.08 -24.27 25.52
C HIS A 272 2.75 -24.14 26.26
N LEU A 273 2.24 -22.91 26.39
CA LEU A 273 0.92 -22.67 27.01
C LEU A 273 -0.21 -23.27 26.16
N VAL A 274 -0.19 -23.11 24.85
CA VAL A 274 -1.20 -23.68 23.92
C VAL A 274 -1.15 -25.21 23.98
N LYS A 275 0.04 -25.81 23.96
CA LYS A 275 0.24 -27.25 24.00
C LYS A 275 -0.22 -27.86 25.34
N SER A 276 0.05 -27.20 26.46
CA SER A 276 -0.35 -27.66 27.79
C SER A 276 -1.86 -27.46 28.11
N SER A 277 -2.49 -26.44 27.45
CA SER A 277 -3.92 -26.15 27.66
C SER A 277 -4.85 -26.93 26.72
N GLY A 278 -4.33 -27.72 25.79
CA GLY A 278 -5.15 -28.46 24.81
C GLY A 278 -5.81 -27.56 23.74
N CYS A 279 -5.49 -26.25 23.67
CA CYS A 279 -5.96 -25.36 22.62
C CYS A 279 -5.26 -25.70 21.29
N SER A 280 -6.02 -25.80 20.21
CA SER A 280 -5.43 -25.92 18.87
C SER A 280 -4.98 -24.55 18.34
N ARG A 281 -3.80 -24.48 17.72
CA ARG A 281 -3.44 -23.36 16.84
C ARG A 281 -4.30 -23.44 15.57
N ARG A 282 -4.90 -22.35 15.19
CA ARG A 282 -5.38 -22.11 13.84
C ARG A 282 -4.65 -20.92 13.25
#